data_c966b8eabc532425f2d25cc00033577a
#
_entry.id   c966b8eabc532425f2d25cc00033577a
#
_cell.length_a   1.000
_cell.length_b   1.000
_cell.length_c   1.000
_cell.angle_alpha   90.00
_cell.angle_beta   90.00
_cell.angle_gamma   90.00
#
_symmetry.space_group_name_H-M   'P 1'
#
loop_
_entity.id
_entity.type
_entity.pdbx_description
1 polymer ?
#
loop_
_entity_poly.entity_id
_entity_poly.type
_entity_poly.pdbx_seq_one_letter_code
_entity_poly.pdbx_strand_id
1 'polypeptide(L)'
;MLRLHKFAALGALIGCLVAGSAAAADKPAPPDAATQEALAKDAKCTTCHDKSWPQPVLSIYQTPHGNRADPRAPTCQSCHGESTGHQADPAGVHPDVVFGGKDDKNVSSVDLRTSTCLTCHQTGLRMHWSGSVHQTQDVTCTNCHSVHTPHDPVLAKVTQPDVCFACHKTQRAQIHRISTHPILAGEMTCSDCHNPHGSTGPKLLVKNSVNETCYTCHADKRGPFLWEHSPVVDDCTNCHTPHGSNSSPLLKARVPWLCQECHSGDHAAGINSGANLPGGNATTINGVLPLGSQNPKTQLNARACLNCHVMVHGSNDPAGAKFQR
;
A
#
# COMPACT_ATOMS: atom_id res chain seq x y z
N MET A 1 18.56 -58.19 44.17
CA MET A 1 19.09 -59.28 43.30
C MET A 1 18.64 -59.00 41.89
N LEU A 2 19.49 -58.46 41.05
CA LEU A 2 19.27 -58.46 39.61
C LEU A 2 20.59 -58.31 38.87
N ARG A 3 20.84 -59.25 37.98
CA ARG A 3 22.15 -59.53 37.36
C ARG A 3 22.41 -58.55 36.22
N LEU A 4 23.63 -58.02 36.23
CA LEU A 4 24.25 -57.26 35.15
C LEU A 4 24.65 -58.18 34.00
N HIS A 5 24.25 -58.00 32.80
CA HIS A 5 24.79 -58.62 31.59
C HIS A 5 25.60 -57.58 30.81
N LYS A 6 26.91 -57.85 30.76
CA LYS A 6 27.84 -57.11 29.88
C LYS A 6 27.78 -57.72 28.50
N PHE A 7 27.48 -56.86 27.48
CA PHE A 7 27.73 -57.19 26.09
C PHE A 7 28.90 -56.33 25.60
N ALA A 8 29.98 -57.02 25.24
CA ALA A 8 31.12 -56.45 24.55
C ALA A 8 30.77 -56.41 23.03
N ALA A 9 30.75 -55.29 22.43
CA ALA A 9 30.65 -55.14 20.97
C ALA A 9 32.00 -54.71 20.40
N LEU A 10 32.51 -55.54 19.56
CA LEU A 10 33.75 -55.44 18.79
C LEU A 10 33.48 -54.45 17.62
N GLY A 11 34.03 -53.24 17.66
CA GLY A 11 33.90 -52.26 16.60
C GLY A 11 35.01 -52.43 15.54
N ALA A 12 34.61 -52.82 14.34
CA ALA A 12 35.50 -52.78 13.19
C ALA A 12 35.53 -51.36 12.60
N LEU A 13 36.67 -50.69 12.65
CA LEU A 13 36.93 -49.44 11.95
C LEU A 13 37.12 -49.72 10.45
N ILE A 14 36.12 -49.37 9.65
CA ILE A 14 36.25 -49.29 8.20
C ILE A 14 36.59 -47.80 7.88
N GLY A 15 37.85 -47.54 7.60
CA GLY A 15 38.32 -46.25 7.11
C GLY A 15 37.89 -46.07 5.65
N CYS A 16 36.85 -45.29 5.43
CA CYS A 16 36.53 -44.76 4.07
C CYS A 16 37.47 -43.60 3.77
N LEU A 17 38.46 -43.83 2.94
CA LEU A 17 39.21 -42.77 2.25
C LEU A 17 38.26 -42.13 1.21
N VAL A 18 37.64 -41.01 1.60
CA VAL A 18 36.94 -40.13 0.68
C VAL A 18 38.01 -39.30 -0.06
N ALA A 19 38.39 -39.72 -1.23
CA ALA A 19 39.14 -38.87 -2.16
C ALA A 19 38.24 -37.71 -2.58
N GLY A 20 38.39 -36.59 -1.88
CA GLY A 20 37.74 -35.32 -2.27
C GLY A 20 38.30 -34.85 -3.61
N SER A 21 37.56 -35.09 -4.70
CA SER A 21 37.81 -34.39 -5.95
C SER A 21 37.53 -32.92 -5.68
N ALA A 22 38.55 -32.09 -5.52
CA ALA A 22 38.44 -30.63 -5.60
C ALA A 22 37.98 -30.32 -7.02
N ALA A 23 36.66 -30.09 -7.18
CA ALA A 23 36.12 -29.49 -8.39
C ALA A 23 36.80 -28.13 -8.49
N ALA A 24 37.67 -27.94 -9.46
CA ALA A 24 38.18 -26.64 -9.84
C ALA A 24 36.93 -25.77 -10.14
N ALA A 25 36.76 -24.68 -9.37
CA ALA A 25 35.71 -23.73 -9.67
C ALA A 25 35.94 -23.24 -11.10
N ASP A 26 35.03 -23.59 -12.00
CA ASP A 26 35.09 -23.16 -13.38
C ASP A 26 35.18 -21.62 -13.37
N LYS A 27 36.21 -21.11 -14.03
CA LYS A 27 36.38 -19.68 -14.23
C LYS A 27 35.13 -19.19 -14.98
N PRO A 28 34.41 -18.17 -14.47
CA PRO A 28 33.20 -17.71 -15.12
C PRO A 28 33.49 -17.42 -16.60
N ALA A 29 32.59 -17.89 -17.46
CA ALA A 29 32.69 -17.63 -18.90
C ALA A 29 32.79 -16.12 -19.15
N PRO A 30 33.56 -15.68 -20.15
CA PRO A 30 33.64 -14.26 -20.48
C PRO A 30 32.24 -13.77 -20.84
N PRO A 31 31.89 -12.50 -20.51
CA PRO A 31 30.61 -11.92 -20.87
C PRO A 31 30.36 -12.03 -22.38
N ASP A 32 29.10 -12.21 -22.76
CA ASP A 32 28.71 -12.21 -24.16
C ASP A 32 28.93 -10.82 -24.82
N ALA A 33 28.81 -10.76 -26.15
CA ALA A 33 29.09 -9.54 -26.91
C ALA A 33 28.17 -8.37 -26.50
N ALA A 34 26.89 -8.64 -26.18
CA ALA A 34 25.95 -7.60 -25.74
C ALA A 34 26.33 -7.03 -24.37
N THR A 35 26.72 -7.90 -23.45
CA THR A 35 27.23 -7.49 -22.12
C THR A 35 28.52 -6.67 -22.24
N GLN A 36 29.43 -7.09 -23.13
CA GLN A 36 30.69 -6.34 -23.38
C GLN A 36 30.41 -4.95 -23.96
N GLU A 37 29.47 -4.84 -24.90
CA GLU A 37 29.05 -3.56 -25.47
C GLU A 37 28.40 -2.64 -24.40
N ALA A 38 27.52 -3.19 -23.56
CA ALA A 38 26.90 -2.44 -22.48
C ALA A 38 27.92 -1.92 -21.46
N LEU A 39 28.89 -2.75 -21.07
CA LEU A 39 29.99 -2.35 -20.19
C LEU A 39 30.89 -1.27 -20.83
N ALA A 40 31.15 -1.36 -22.13
CA ALA A 40 31.92 -0.36 -22.86
C ALA A 40 31.18 1.00 -22.92
N LYS A 41 29.86 0.97 -23.10
CA LYS A 41 29.01 2.16 -23.03
C LYS A 41 29.06 2.81 -21.65
N ASP A 42 28.87 2.01 -20.59
CA ASP A 42 28.93 2.51 -19.22
C ASP A 42 30.30 3.06 -18.84
N ALA A 43 31.40 2.46 -19.33
CA ALA A 43 32.74 2.88 -19.03
C ALA A 43 33.02 4.34 -19.42
N LYS A 44 32.36 4.85 -20.45
CA LYS A 44 32.44 6.27 -20.83
C LYS A 44 32.01 7.20 -19.70
N CYS A 45 31.05 6.81 -18.92
CA CYS A 45 30.47 7.58 -17.80
C CYS A 45 31.22 7.29 -16.50
N THR A 46 31.50 6.02 -16.21
CA THR A 46 32.07 5.59 -14.92
C THR A 46 33.57 5.92 -14.78
N THR A 47 34.22 6.38 -15.84
CA THR A 47 35.56 6.94 -15.76
C THR A 47 35.63 8.22 -14.89
N CYS A 48 34.54 9.01 -14.90
CA CYS A 48 34.41 10.23 -14.09
C CYS A 48 33.47 10.05 -12.93
N HIS A 49 32.32 9.35 -13.16
CA HIS A 49 31.33 9.06 -12.14
C HIS A 49 31.65 7.75 -11.40
N ASP A 50 32.70 7.76 -10.65
CA ASP A 50 33.23 6.63 -9.88
C ASP A 50 32.73 6.62 -8.43
N LYS A 51 33.36 5.81 -7.57
CA LYS A 51 33.03 5.69 -6.15
C LYS A 51 33.26 6.96 -5.34
N SER A 52 34.06 7.90 -5.84
CA SER A 52 34.33 9.18 -5.18
C SER A 52 33.27 10.24 -5.48
N TRP A 53 32.37 9.97 -6.44
CA TRP A 53 31.32 10.90 -6.81
C TRP A 53 30.31 11.05 -5.65
N PRO A 54 29.86 12.27 -5.32
CA PRO A 54 28.98 12.53 -4.18
C PRO A 54 27.65 11.76 -4.22
N GLN A 55 27.09 11.56 -5.42
CA GLN A 55 25.89 10.75 -5.61
C GLN A 55 26.27 9.29 -5.86
N PRO A 56 25.60 8.31 -5.24
CA PRO A 56 25.99 6.90 -5.34
C PRO A 56 25.54 6.27 -6.67
N VAL A 57 25.93 6.85 -7.80
CA VAL A 57 25.46 6.43 -9.15
C VAL A 57 25.77 4.97 -9.46
N LEU A 58 26.88 4.44 -8.95
CA LEU A 58 27.27 3.05 -9.14
C LEU A 58 26.38 2.05 -8.39
N SER A 59 25.53 2.53 -7.47
CA SER A 59 24.55 1.68 -6.80
C SER A 59 23.53 1.09 -7.78
N ILE A 60 23.39 1.65 -8.99
CA ILE A 60 22.56 1.07 -10.05
C ILE A 60 22.95 -0.37 -10.37
N TYR A 61 24.22 -0.74 -10.26
CA TYR A 61 24.70 -2.12 -10.50
C TYR A 61 24.21 -3.13 -9.46
N GLN A 62 23.60 -2.67 -8.38
CA GLN A 62 22.92 -3.51 -7.36
C GLN A 62 21.42 -3.66 -7.63
N THR A 63 20.93 -3.12 -8.74
CA THR A 63 19.51 -3.13 -9.14
C THR A 63 19.30 -3.91 -10.44
N PRO A 64 18.07 -4.27 -10.79
CA PRO A 64 17.77 -4.86 -12.10
C PRO A 64 18.23 -4.01 -13.29
N HIS A 65 18.20 -2.66 -13.18
CA HIS A 65 18.66 -1.77 -14.24
C HIS A 65 20.17 -1.86 -14.49
N GLY A 66 20.94 -2.21 -13.49
CA GLY A 66 22.40 -2.37 -13.61
C GLY A 66 22.87 -3.81 -13.78
N ASN A 67 21.98 -4.78 -13.89
CA ASN A 67 22.33 -6.18 -14.05
C ASN A 67 22.86 -6.45 -15.48
N ARG A 68 24.15 -6.44 -15.66
CA ARG A 68 24.82 -6.62 -16.95
C ARG A 68 24.74 -8.05 -17.49
N ALA A 69 24.28 -9.01 -16.71
CA ALA A 69 23.94 -10.35 -17.20
C ALA A 69 22.57 -10.43 -17.91
N ASP A 70 21.74 -9.39 -17.79
CA ASP A 70 20.48 -9.27 -18.53
C ASP A 70 20.69 -8.30 -19.72
N PRO A 71 20.62 -8.78 -20.98
CA PRO A 71 20.82 -7.93 -22.15
C PRO A 71 19.74 -6.84 -22.34
N ARG A 72 18.63 -6.94 -21.59
CA ARG A 72 17.56 -5.91 -21.58
C ARG A 72 17.85 -4.77 -20.60
N ALA A 73 18.81 -4.94 -19.71
CA ALA A 73 19.15 -3.92 -18.74
C ALA A 73 19.69 -2.66 -19.44
N PRO A 74 19.15 -1.46 -19.11
CA PRO A 74 19.59 -0.21 -19.74
C PRO A 74 21.04 0.13 -19.34
N THR A 75 21.74 0.85 -20.22
CA THR A 75 23.03 1.50 -19.92
C THR A 75 22.80 2.91 -19.35
N CYS A 76 23.85 3.56 -18.87
CA CYS A 76 23.79 4.97 -18.45
C CYS A 76 23.20 5.86 -19.55
N GLN A 77 23.62 5.63 -20.80
CA GLN A 77 23.17 6.38 -21.97
C GLN A 77 21.68 6.12 -22.32
N SER A 78 21.14 4.95 -21.98
CA SER A 78 19.72 4.66 -22.20
C SER A 78 18.80 5.60 -21.44
N CYS A 79 19.26 6.12 -20.30
CA CYS A 79 18.51 7.06 -19.47
C CYS A 79 18.97 8.52 -19.64
N HIS A 80 20.29 8.74 -19.73
CA HIS A 80 20.87 10.09 -19.74
C HIS A 80 21.20 10.60 -21.15
N GLY A 81 20.93 9.82 -22.20
CA GLY A 81 21.32 10.15 -23.58
C GLY A 81 22.79 9.84 -23.85
N GLU A 82 23.22 10.01 -25.10
CA GLU A 82 24.64 9.85 -25.48
C GLU A 82 25.54 10.89 -24.81
N SER A 83 25.00 12.07 -24.51
CA SER A 83 25.63 13.14 -23.72
C SER A 83 27.03 13.51 -24.20
N THR A 84 27.25 13.50 -25.51
CA THR A 84 28.56 13.76 -26.11
C THR A 84 29.13 15.15 -25.78
N GLY A 85 28.25 16.15 -25.69
CA GLY A 85 28.63 17.49 -25.23
C GLY A 85 29.15 17.50 -23.80
N HIS A 86 28.42 16.79 -22.89
CA HIS A 86 28.87 16.63 -21.50
C HIS A 86 30.20 15.88 -21.40
N GLN A 87 30.40 14.83 -22.19
CA GLN A 87 31.67 14.09 -22.20
C GLN A 87 32.84 14.95 -22.68
N ALA A 88 32.61 15.91 -23.59
CA ALA A 88 33.64 16.83 -24.10
C ALA A 88 33.93 17.99 -23.14
N ASP A 89 32.88 18.51 -22.48
CA ASP A 89 33.00 19.62 -21.49
C ASP A 89 32.09 19.31 -20.28
N PRO A 90 32.54 18.48 -19.34
CA PRO A 90 31.74 18.09 -18.18
C PRO A 90 31.39 19.24 -17.22
N ALA A 91 32.13 20.31 -17.24
CA ALA A 91 31.90 21.46 -16.36
C ALA A 91 30.93 22.49 -16.96
N GLY A 92 30.88 22.60 -18.28
CA GLY A 92 30.08 23.60 -18.98
C GLY A 92 28.80 23.06 -19.58
N VAL A 93 28.69 21.75 -19.82
CA VAL A 93 27.56 21.11 -20.50
C VAL A 93 26.98 20.01 -19.63
N HIS A 94 25.65 20.02 -19.46
CA HIS A 94 24.93 18.95 -18.73
C HIS A 94 24.67 17.74 -19.65
N PRO A 95 24.39 16.55 -19.06
CA PRO A 95 23.88 15.41 -19.83
C PRO A 95 22.60 15.76 -20.60
N ASP A 96 22.31 15.03 -21.68
CA ASP A 96 21.13 15.27 -22.52
C ASP A 96 19.83 15.16 -21.72
N VAL A 97 19.78 14.25 -20.72
CA VAL A 97 18.66 14.09 -19.80
C VAL A 97 19.14 14.18 -18.36
N VAL A 98 18.63 15.19 -17.64
CA VAL A 98 18.90 15.43 -16.22
C VAL A 98 17.65 15.19 -15.41
N PHE A 99 17.69 14.23 -14.49
CA PHE A 99 16.56 13.83 -13.63
C PHE A 99 16.51 14.56 -12.29
N GLY A 100 17.42 15.46 -11.98
CA GLY A 100 17.70 16.13 -10.72
C GLY A 100 16.53 16.45 -9.78
N GLY A 101 16.85 16.96 -8.59
CA GLY A 101 15.90 17.35 -7.55
C GLY A 101 15.16 18.66 -7.84
N LYS A 102 14.24 19.04 -6.95
CA LYS A 102 13.39 20.25 -7.09
C LYS A 102 14.18 21.57 -7.21
N ASP A 103 15.39 21.62 -6.68
CA ASP A 103 16.22 22.83 -6.62
C ASP A 103 17.27 22.89 -7.73
N ASP A 104 17.31 21.88 -8.60
CA ASP A 104 18.27 21.85 -9.71
C ASP A 104 17.71 22.63 -10.90
N LYS A 105 18.41 23.72 -11.27
CA LYS A 105 18.01 24.61 -12.36
C LYS A 105 18.12 23.99 -13.75
N ASN A 106 18.82 22.88 -13.88
CA ASN A 106 19.14 22.25 -15.15
C ASN A 106 18.36 20.94 -15.39
N VAL A 107 17.29 20.73 -14.65
CA VAL A 107 16.44 19.55 -14.80
C VAL A 107 15.72 19.57 -16.15
N SER A 108 15.76 18.46 -16.85
CA SER A 108 15.03 18.27 -18.11
C SER A 108 13.52 18.37 -17.90
N SER A 109 12.77 18.64 -18.98
CA SER A 109 11.32 18.76 -18.92
C SER A 109 10.68 17.49 -18.35
N VAL A 110 9.48 17.64 -17.76
CA VAL A 110 8.68 16.52 -17.22
C VAL A 110 8.46 15.43 -18.27
N ASP A 111 8.10 15.86 -19.50
CA ASP A 111 7.85 14.95 -20.60
C ASP A 111 9.09 14.13 -21.00
N LEU A 112 10.25 14.78 -21.09
CA LEU A 112 11.49 14.11 -21.45
C LEU A 112 11.90 13.09 -20.39
N ARG A 113 11.86 13.47 -19.11
CA ARG A 113 12.18 12.57 -18.00
C ARG A 113 11.21 11.37 -17.93
N THR A 114 9.94 11.60 -18.15
CA THR A 114 8.91 10.57 -18.09
C THR A 114 8.98 9.65 -19.32
N SER A 115 9.09 10.22 -20.53
CA SER A 115 9.18 9.44 -21.76
C SER A 115 10.40 8.51 -21.78
N THR A 116 11.52 8.95 -21.21
CA THR A 116 12.72 8.09 -21.06
C THR A 116 12.41 6.77 -20.35
N CYS A 117 11.67 6.80 -19.25
CA CYS A 117 11.27 5.59 -18.54
C CYS A 117 10.23 4.77 -19.35
N LEU A 118 9.31 5.47 -20.01
CA LEU A 118 8.23 4.84 -20.78
C LEU A 118 8.72 4.17 -22.07
N THR A 119 9.95 4.36 -22.53
CA THR A 119 10.52 3.57 -23.62
C THR A 119 10.45 2.07 -23.33
N CYS A 120 10.56 1.68 -22.07
CA CYS A 120 10.51 0.28 -21.63
C CYS A 120 9.31 -0.03 -20.72
N HIS A 121 8.87 0.94 -19.89
CA HIS A 121 7.86 0.75 -18.84
C HIS A 121 6.44 1.15 -19.28
N GLN A 122 5.89 0.51 -20.35
CA GLN A 122 4.57 0.83 -20.90
C GLN A 122 3.45 -0.15 -20.50
N THR A 123 3.77 -1.29 -19.89
CA THR A 123 2.82 -2.39 -19.69
C THR A 123 2.50 -2.64 -18.21
N GLY A 124 1.54 -3.52 -17.97
CA GLY A 124 1.12 -3.92 -16.64
C GLY A 124 0.47 -2.76 -15.88
N LEU A 125 0.82 -2.58 -14.63
CA LEU A 125 0.25 -1.54 -13.78
C LEU A 125 0.52 -0.10 -14.26
N ARG A 126 1.39 0.11 -15.24
CA ARG A 126 1.77 1.42 -15.78
C ARG A 126 1.01 1.81 -17.06
N MET A 127 0.19 0.91 -17.62
CA MET A 127 -0.54 1.15 -18.87
C MET A 127 -1.50 2.35 -18.81
N HIS A 128 -1.92 2.74 -17.62
CA HIS A 128 -2.82 3.90 -17.40
C HIS A 128 -2.06 5.16 -16.95
N TRP A 129 -0.73 5.20 -17.08
CA TRP A 129 0.04 6.38 -16.70
C TRP A 129 -0.38 7.62 -17.48
N SER A 130 -0.49 7.49 -18.80
CA SER A 130 -0.96 8.58 -19.66
C SER A 130 -2.40 8.97 -19.31
N GLY A 131 -2.61 10.22 -18.96
CA GLY A 131 -3.88 10.74 -18.49
C GLY A 131 -4.17 10.50 -17.01
N SER A 132 -3.28 9.86 -16.27
CA SER A 132 -3.45 9.70 -14.82
C SER A 132 -3.35 11.03 -14.08
N VAL A 133 -3.94 11.11 -12.89
CA VAL A 133 -3.88 12.32 -12.05
C VAL A 133 -2.43 12.71 -11.72
N HIS A 134 -1.56 11.75 -11.45
CA HIS A 134 -0.15 12.05 -11.18
C HIS A 134 0.56 12.62 -12.41
N GLN A 135 0.34 12.06 -13.59
CA GLN A 135 0.92 12.59 -14.82
C GLN A 135 0.42 14.00 -15.13
N THR A 136 -0.89 14.26 -14.98
CA THR A 136 -1.48 15.57 -15.24
C THR A 136 -1.10 16.66 -14.22
N GLN A 137 -0.48 16.26 -13.11
CA GLN A 137 0.08 17.15 -12.08
C GLN A 137 1.61 17.20 -12.14
N ASP A 138 2.20 16.90 -13.28
CA ASP A 138 3.65 16.97 -13.53
C ASP A 138 4.51 16.09 -12.60
N VAL A 139 3.92 15.04 -12.00
CA VAL A 139 4.66 14.06 -11.23
C VAL A 139 5.42 13.16 -12.19
N THR A 140 6.73 13.04 -12.00
CA THR A 140 7.58 12.15 -12.80
C THR A 140 7.84 10.83 -12.08
N CYS A 141 8.32 9.83 -12.81
CA CYS A 141 8.69 8.53 -12.24
C CYS A 141 9.68 8.69 -11.07
N THR A 142 10.65 9.61 -11.20
CA THR A 142 11.69 9.87 -10.20
C THR A 142 11.23 10.66 -8.97
N ASN A 143 10.00 11.17 -8.96
CA ASN A 143 9.43 11.73 -7.74
C ASN A 143 9.11 10.66 -6.69
N CYS A 144 8.93 9.41 -7.14
CA CYS A 144 8.63 8.26 -6.29
C CYS A 144 9.73 7.21 -6.33
N HIS A 145 10.30 6.95 -7.51
CA HIS A 145 11.30 5.91 -7.73
C HIS A 145 12.73 6.46 -7.66
N SER A 146 13.59 5.71 -7.01
CA SER A 146 15.02 5.97 -6.92
C SER A 146 15.79 4.88 -7.65
N VAL A 147 16.51 5.24 -8.73
CA VAL A 147 17.19 4.27 -9.59
C VAL A 147 18.64 4.02 -9.15
N HIS A 148 19.31 5.05 -8.60
CA HIS A 148 20.68 4.98 -8.10
C HIS A 148 20.75 4.60 -6.62
N THR A 149 19.95 3.62 -6.20
CA THR A 149 19.95 3.07 -4.84
C THR A 149 19.75 1.55 -4.90
N PRO A 150 20.38 0.77 -4.02
CA PRO A 150 20.19 -0.68 -3.96
C PRO A 150 18.74 -1.07 -3.67
N HIS A 151 18.04 -0.22 -2.95
CA HIS A 151 16.66 -0.44 -2.53
C HIS A 151 15.83 0.81 -2.82
N ASP A 152 14.89 0.69 -3.75
CA ASP A 152 13.94 1.76 -4.04
C ASP A 152 12.90 1.84 -2.89
N PRO A 153 12.85 2.96 -2.14
CA PRO A 153 11.97 3.09 -0.98
C PRO A 153 10.48 2.87 -1.29
N VAL A 154 10.03 3.22 -2.49
CA VAL A 154 8.61 3.05 -2.86
C VAL A 154 8.22 1.60 -3.09
N LEU A 155 9.17 0.71 -3.32
CA LEU A 155 8.93 -0.73 -3.53
C LEU A 155 8.94 -1.55 -2.24
N ALA A 156 9.44 -1.00 -1.13
CA ALA A 156 9.48 -1.69 0.14
C ALA A 156 8.27 -1.31 1.01
N LYS A 157 7.56 -2.29 1.55
CA LYS A 157 6.32 -2.07 2.31
C LYS A 157 6.46 -1.07 3.45
N VAL A 158 7.56 -1.14 4.17
CA VAL A 158 7.80 -0.29 5.36
C VAL A 158 8.09 1.17 4.99
N THR A 159 8.73 1.41 3.86
CA THR A 159 9.17 2.75 3.44
C THR A 159 8.27 3.40 2.39
N GLN A 160 7.44 2.61 1.70
CA GLN A 160 6.51 3.13 0.69
C GLN A 160 5.61 4.25 1.21
N PRO A 161 5.00 4.16 2.40
CA PRO A 161 4.11 5.21 2.89
C PRO A 161 4.81 6.56 3.00
N ASP A 162 6.07 6.60 3.42
CA ASP A 162 6.83 7.85 3.58
C ASP A 162 7.04 8.57 2.24
N VAL A 163 7.26 7.81 1.16
CA VAL A 163 7.36 8.37 -0.20
C VAL A 163 6.04 9.05 -0.59
N CYS A 164 4.91 8.38 -0.35
CA CYS A 164 3.58 8.93 -0.64
C CYS A 164 3.28 10.16 0.24
N PHE A 165 3.64 10.11 1.51
CA PHE A 165 3.41 11.18 2.49
C PHE A 165 4.24 12.44 2.26
N ALA A 166 5.23 12.40 1.39
CA ALA A 166 5.91 13.62 0.94
C ALA A 166 4.91 14.64 0.39
N CYS A 167 3.85 14.19 -0.30
CA CYS A 167 2.78 15.01 -0.86
C CYS A 167 1.43 14.79 -0.14
N HIS A 168 1.04 13.57 0.20
CA HIS A 168 -0.25 13.20 0.76
C HIS A 168 -0.32 13.41 2.29
N LYS A 169 -0.23 14.67 2.74
CA LYS A 169 -0.16 15.04 4.17
C LYS A 169 -1.42 14.69 4.97
N THR A 170 -2.60 14.81 4.34
CA THR A 170 -3.87 14.46 4.97
C THR A 170 -3.94 12.98 5.30
N GLN A 171 -3.55 12.13 4.36
CA GLN A 171 -3.54 10.68 4.56
C GLN A 171 -2.51 10.29 5.61
N ARG A 172 -1.34 10.95 5.63
CA ARG A 172 -0.37 10.80 6.72
C ARG A 172 -0.99 11.07 8.08
N ALA A 173 -1.73 12.16 8.24
CA ALA A 173 -2.40 12.48 9.51
C ALA A 173 -3.49 11.45 9.87
N GLN A 174 -4.19 10.93 8.87
CA GLN A 174 -5.27 9.95 9.09
C GLN A 174 -4.76 8.60 9.59
N ILE A 175 -3.65 8.08 9.06
CA ILE A 175 -3.11 6.78 9.49
C ILE A 175 -2.54 6.77 10.91
N HIS A 176 -2.39 7.93 11.54
CA HIS A 176 -2.01 8.05 12.96
C HIS A 176 -3.21 8.11 13.93
N ARG A 177 -4.43 7.96 13.41
CA ARG A 177 -5.62 7.91 14.27
C ARG A 177 -5.73 6.56 14.98
N ILE A 178 -6.61 6.47 15.96
CA ILE A 178 -6.76 5.29 16.85
C ILE A 178 -7.15 4.02 16.08
N SER A 179 -8.00 4.15 15.07
CA SER A 179 -8.46 3.05 14.25
C SER A 179 -7.95 3.23 12.82
N THR A 180 -7.05 2.36 12.37
CA THR A 180 -6.43 2.40 11.04
C THR A 180 -6.20 0.99 10.52
N HIS A 181 -6.01 0.87 9.22
CA HIS A 181 -5.36 -0.32 8.67
C HIS A 181 -3.88 -0.39 9.11
N PRO A 182 -3.25 -1.57 9.15
CA PRO A 182 -1.90 -1.75 9.71
C PRO A 182 -0.79 -1.28 8.75
N ILE A 183 -0.94 -0.06 8.21
CA ILE A 183 0.03 0.55 7.29
C ILE A 183 1.35 0.86 8.02
N LEU A 184 1.27 1.42 9.23
CA LEU A 184 2.46 1.75 10.02
C LEU A 184 3.21 0.50 10.50
N ALA A 185 2.55 -0.64 10.59
CA ALA A 185 3.16 -1.92 10.91
C ALA A 185 3.84 -2.58 9.69
N GLY A 186 3.68 -2.01 8.48
CA GLY A 186 4.22 -2.57 7.25
C GLY A 186 3.48 -3.82 6.75
N GLU A 187 2.31 -4.12 7.30
CA GLU A 187 1.48 -5.24 6.84
C GLU A 187 0.69 -4.89 5.58
N MET A 188 0.33 -3.62 5.45
CA MET A 188 -0.33 -3.04 4.28
C MET A 188 0.43 -1.82 3.76
N THR A 189 0.20 -1.52 2.49
CA THR A 189 0.77 -0.37 1.80
C THR A 189 -0.30 0.43 1.06
N CYS A 190 0.04 1.62 0.61
CA CYS A 190 -0.87 2.43 -0.22
C CYS A 190 -1.24 1.70 -1.51
N SER A 191 -0.28 0.96 -2.11
CA SER A 191 -0.47 0.25 -3.37
C SER A 191 -1.31 -1.02 -3.27
N ASP A 192 -1.65 -1.50 -2.07
CA ASP A 192 -2.60 -2.62 -1.93
C ASP A 192 -4.03 -2.18 -2.32
N CYS A 193 -4.33 -0.88 -2.22
CA CYS A 193 -5.62 -0.31 -2.59
C CYS A 193 -5.54 0.61 -3.82
N HIS A 194 -4.41 1.29 -4.04
CA HIS A 194 -4.24 2.30 -5.10
C HIS A 194 -3.18 1.89 -6.12
N ASN A 195 -3.44 2.17 -7.40
CA ASN A 195 -2.41 2.13 -8.43
C ASN A 195 -1.96 3.57 -8.76
N PRO A 196 -0.81 4.03 -8.24
CA PRO A 196 -0.34 5.40 -8.45
C PRO A 196 -0.02 5.71 -9.92
N HIS A 197 0.14 4.69 -10.76
CA HIS A 197 0.40 4.86 -12.19
C HIS A 197 -0.88 5.09 -13.02
N GLY A 198 -2.05 5.11 -12.39
CA GLY A 198 -3.33 5.22 -13.06
C GLY A 198 -4.14 3.92 -12.98
N SER A 199 -5.44 4.06 -12.96
CA SER A 199 -6.40 2.95 -12.96
C SER A 199 -7.73 3.38 -13.56
N THR A 200 -8.59 2.42 -13.85
CA THR A 200 -9.98 2.66 -14.25
C THR A 200 -10.90 2.93 -13.05
N GLY A 201 -10.44 2.62 -11.85
CA GLY A 201 -11.19 2.83 -10.61
C GLY A 201 -11.14 4.29 -10.12
N PRO A 202 -12.13 4.70 -9.30
CA PRO A 202 -12.17 6.03 -8.72
C PRO A 202 -10.95 6.23 -7.80
N LYS A 203 -10.40 7.46 -7.77
CA LYS A 203 -9.26 7.81 -6.88
C LYS A 203 -8.07 6.87 -7.00
N LEU A 204 -7.81 6.37 -8.21
CA LEU A 204 -6.73 5.41 -8.52
C LEU A 204 -6.87 4.07 -7.78
N LEU A 205 -8.06 3.63 -7.40
CA LEU A 205 -8.26 2.32 -6.81
C LEU A 205 -7.90 1.20 -7.80
N VAL A 206 -7.33 0.11 -7.30
CA VAL A 206 -6.91 -1.05 -8.12
C VAL A 206 -8.08 -1.80 -8.75
N LYS A 207 -9.31 -1.60 -8.26
CA LYS A 207 -10.55 -2.16 -8.81
C LYS A 207 -11.46 -1.05 -9.28
N ASN A 208 -12.51 -1.42 -10.03
CA ASN A 208 -13.44 -0.47 -10.66
C ASN A 208 -14.37 0.25 -9.67
N SER A 209 -14.47 -0.24 -8.44
CA SER A 209 -15.26 0.41 -7.37
C SER A 209 -14.55 0.34 -6.03
N VAL A 210 -15.03 1.14 -5.07
CA VAL A 210 -14.61 1.08 -3.67
C VAL A 210 -14.86 -0.31 -3.10
N ASN A 211 -16.09 -0.80 -3.25
CA ASN A 211 -16.51 -2.09 -2.69
C ASN A 211 -15.67 -3.25 -3.24
N GLU A 212 -15.44 -3.32 -4.55
CA GLU A 212 -14.60 -4.36 -5.14
C GLU A 212 -13.14 -4.29 -4.64
N THR A 213 -12.63 -3.10 -4.34
CA THR A 213 -11.31 -2.95 -3.73
C THR A 213 -11.30 -3.49 -2.30
N CYS A 214 -12.31 -3.16 -1.50
CA CYS A 214 -12.44 -3.64 -0.12
C CYS A 214 -12.61 -5.16 -0.06
N TYR A 215 -13.41 -5.73 -0.95
CA TYR A 215 -13.68 -7.17 -1.02
C TYR A 215 -12.46 -8.02 -1.37
N THR A 216 -11.38 -7.43 -1.84
CA THR A 216 -10.12 -8.15 -2.05
C THR A 216 -9.62 -8.82 -0.76
N CYS A 217 -9.87 -8.17 0.39
CA CYS A 217 -9.49 -8.69 1.71
C CYS A 217 -10.73 -8.99 2.58
N HIS A 218 -11.80 -8.20 2.44
CA HIS A 218 -13.05 -8.32 3.22
C HIS A 218 -14.13 -9.08 2.45
N ALA A 219 -13.78 -10.25 1.91
CA ALA A 219 -14.68 -11.06 1.10
C ALA A 219 -15.97 -11.51 1.85
N ASP A 220 -15.88 -11.63 3.17
CA ASP A 220 -17.02 -11.98 4.05
C ASP A 220 -18.10 -10.89 4.10
N LYS A 221 -17.80 -9.67 3.65
CA LYS A 221 -18.76 -8.56 3.58
C LYS A 221 -19.44 -8.42 2.21
N ARG A 222 -19.01 -9.23 1.24
CA ARG A 222 -19.52 -9.16 -0.14
C ARG A 222 -20.93 -9.74 -0.30
N GLY A 223 -21.27 -10.76 0.47
CA GLY A 223 -22.48 -11.54 0.23
C GLY A 223 -22.32 -12.61 -0.87
N PRO A 224 -23.39 -12.99 -1.59
CA PRO A 224 -24.74 -12.42 -1.49
C PRO A 224 -25.42 -12.69 -0.15
N PHE A 225 -26.21 -11.71 0.31
CA PHE A 225 -27.05 -11.86 1.49
C PHE A 225 -28.52 -11.95 1.10
N LEU A 226 -29.29 -12.69 1.87
CA LEU A 226 -30.77 -12.74 1.71
C LEU A 226 -31.36 -11.33 1.95
N TRP A 227 -30.84 -10.62 2.92
CA TRP A 227 -31.20 -9.27 3.26
C TRP A 227 -29.97 -8.37 3.17
N GLU A 228 -29.93 -7.54 2.16
CA GLU A 228 -28.86 -6.58 1.92
C GLU A 228 -29.18 -5.23 2.57
N HIS A 229 -28.14 -4.57 3.09
CA HIS A 229 -28.25 -3.21 3.59
C HIS A 229 -27.75 -2.25 2.49
N SER A 230 -28.68 -1.49 1.89
CA SER A 230 -28.41 -0.66 0.72
C SER A 230 -27.11 0.16 0.81
N PRO A 231 -26.85 0.93 1.89
CA PRO A 231 -25.63 1.75 1.93
C PRO A 231 -24.33 0.92 1.94
N VAL A 232 -24.39 -0.35 2.34
CA VAL A 232 -23.24 -1.28 2.26
C VAL A 232 -23.03 -1.73 0.82
N VAL A 233 -24.12 -2.04 0.12
CA VAL A 233 -24.06 -2.42 -1.30
C VAL A 233 -23.56 -1.26 -2.16
N ASP A 234 -23.99 -0.05 -1.83
CA ASP A 234 -23.64 1.15 -2.58
C ASP A 234 -22.14 1.51 -2.44
N ASP A 235 -21.66 1.75 -1.21
CA ASP A 235 -20.26 2.15 -0.98
C ASP A 235 -19.86 1.95 0.49
N CYS A 236 -18.81 1.18 0.74
CA CYS A 236 -18.25 0.97 2.09
C CYS A 236 -17.89 2.29 2.79
N THR A 237 -17.50 3.31 2.03
CA THR A 237 -17.16 4.63 2.57
C THR A 237 -18.38 5.44 2.99
N ASN A 238 -19.61 4.94 2.84
CA ASN A 238 -20.77 5.53 3.50
C ASN A 238 -20.62 5.52 5.03
N CYS A 239 -20.02 4.46 5.57
CA CYS A 239 -19.81 4.28 7.00
C CYS A 239 -18.33 4.35 7.44
N HIS A 240 -17.40 3.96 6.57
CA HIS A 240 -15.97 3.80 6.91
C HIS A 240 -15.07 4.88 6.30
N THR A 241 -13.99 5.21 7.01
CA THR A 241 -12.88 6.05 6.52
C THR A 241 -11.62 5.19 6.41
N PRO A 242 -11.27 4.69 5.22
CA PRO A 242 -10.27 3.63 5.07
C PRO A 242 -8.85 4.04 5.50
N HIS A 243 -8.49 5.32 5.47
CA HIS A 243 -7.18 5.79 5.89
C HIS A 243 -7.04 5.96 7.41
N GLY A 244 -8.15 6.00 8.15
CA GLY A 244 -8.11 6.09 9.60
C GLY A 244 -9.21 6.95 10.21
N SER A 245 -9.63 6.58 11.40
CA SER A 245 -10.71 7.18 12.17
C SER A 245 -10.41 7.20 13.65
N ASN A 246 -11.06 8.09 14.39
CA ASN A 246 -11.08 8.07 15.85
C ASN A 246 -12.21 7.19 16.42
N SER A 247 -12.99 6.56 15.55
CA SER A 247 -14.11 5.68 15.92
C SER A 247 -13.89 4.29 15.33
N SER A 248 -13.60 3.31 16.16
CA SER A 248 -13.40 1.91 15.75
C SER A 248 -14.75 1.25 15.37
N PRO A 249 -14.73 0.36 14.34
CA PRO A 249 -13.68 0.04 13.38
C PRO A 249 -13.72 0.97 12.15
N LEU A 250 -12.85 1.94 12.07
CA LEU A 250 -12.74 2.88 10.94
C LEU A 250 -14.02 3.67 10.62
N LEU A 251 -14.93 3.85 11.59
CA LEU A 251 -16.22 4.51 11.36
C LEU A 251 -16.07 6.02 11.21
N LYS A 252 -16.86 6.64 10.33
CA LYS A 252 -16.92 8.10 10.16
C LYS A 252 -17.34 8.81 11.44
N ALA A 253 -18.32 8.25 12.14
CA ALA A 253 -18.85 8.74 13.39
C ALA A 253 -19.07 7.59 14.37
N ARG A 254 -19.19 7.91 15.66
CA ARG A 254 -19.51 6.92 16.68
C ARG A 254 -20.96 6.45 16.54
N VAL A 255 -21.20 5.14 16.76
CA VAL A 255 -22.55 4.62 16.96
C VAL A 255 -23.10 5.16 18.29
N PRO A 256 -24.34 5.63 18.39
CA PRO A 256 -25.44 5.50 17.40
C PRO A 256 -25.52 6.61 16.36
N TRP A 257 -24.71 7.69 16.46
CA TRP A 257 -24.80 8.86 15.59
C TRP A 257 -24.67 8.52 14.11
N LEU A 258 -23.75 7.63 13.77
CA LEU A 258 -23.58 7.16 12.39
C LEU A 258 -24.86 6.56 11.81
N CYS A 259 -25.57 5.75 12.60
CA CYS A 259 -26.82 5.12 12.17
C CYS A 259 -27.94 6.17 12.02
N GLN A 260 -27.94 7.16 12.89
CA GLN A 260 -28.96 8.23 12.92
C GLN A 260 -28.84 9.24 11.77
N GLU A 261 -27.73 9.22 11.01
CA GLU A 261 -27.63 10.00 9.77
C GLU A 261 -28.69 9.59 8.75
N CYS A 262 -29.18 8.33 8.81
CA CYS A 262 -30.21 7.79 7.92
C CYS A 262 -31.44 7.26 8.67
N HIS A 263 -31.26 6.70 9.87
CA HIS A 263 -32.33 6.11 10.68
C HIS A 263 -32.80 7.08 11.75
N SER A 264 -33.83 7.86 11.46
CA SER A 264 -34.48 8.75 12.40
C SER A 264 -35.87 8.23 12.78
N GLY A 265 -36.10 7.96 14.06
CA GLY A 265 -37.43 7.65 14.59
C GLY A 265 -37.88 6.19 14.54
N ASP A 266 -37.08 5.25 14.07
CA ASP A 266 -37.41 3.83 13.93
C ASP A 266 -37.73 3.13 15.28
N HIS A 267 -37.24 3.68 16.38
CA HIS A 267 -37.58 3.32 17.73
C HIS A 267 -38.32 4.47 18.39
N ALA A 268 -39.62 4.58 18.21
CA ALA A 268 -40.47 5.74 18.48
C ALA A 268 -40.35 6.40 19.85
N ALA A 269 -39.76 5.74 20.83
CA ALA A 269 -39.39 6.34 22.14
C ALA A 269 -37.93 6.73 22.22
N GLY A 270 -37.30 6.98 21.10
CA GLY A 270 -36.02 7.60 20.87
C GLY A 270 -34.89 7.24 21.81
N ILE A 271 -33.79 6.87 21.20
CA ILE A 271 -32.46 6.89 21.82
C ILE A 271 -32.17 8.26 22.46
N ASN A 272 -32.90 9.29 22.05
CA ASN A 272 -32.77 10.69 22.47
C ASN A 272 -33.94 11.22 23.34
N SER A 273 -34.82 10.39 23.87
CA SER A 273 -35.77 10.89 24.83
C SER A 273 -35.06 11.21 26.16
N GLY A 274 -34.38 12.34 26.18
CA GLY A 274 -33.43 12.73 27.21
C GLY A 274 -34.01 13.09 28.54
N ALA A 275 -35.30 12.87 28.83
CA ALA A 275 -35.92 13.33 30.08
C ALA A 275 -35.66 12.41 31.28
N ASN A 276 -35.32 11.16 31.06
CA ASN A 276 -35.10 10.22 32.17
C ASN A 276 -33.83 9.38 31.96
N LEU A 277 -33.05 9.33 33.01
CA LEU A 277 -31.92 8.42 33.12
C LEU A 277 -32.38 6.96 32.97
N PRO A 278 -31.49 6.04 32.56
CA PRO A 278 -31.79 4.62 32.43
C PRO A 278 -32.51 4.10 33.68
N GLY A 279 -33.68 3.50 33.47
CA GLY A 279 -34.52 2.95 34.57
C GLY A 279 -35.39 4.00 35.33
N GLY A 280 -35.37 5.25 34.93
CA GLY A 280 -36.26 6.26 35.49
C GLY A 280 -37.66 6.23 34.91
N ASN A 281 -38.65 6.56 35.67
CA ASN A 281 -40.03 6.80 35.19
C ASN A 281 -40.16 8.27 34.76
N ALA A 282 -40.89 8.49 33.67
CA ALA A 282 -41.22 9.86 33.27
C ALA A 282 -42.05 10.55 34.38
N THR A 283 -41.60 11.69 34.85
CA THR A 283 -42.30 12.49 35.84
C THR A 283 -43.23 13.46 35.12
N THR A 284 -44.52 13.41 35.47
CA THR A 284 -45.51 14.35 34.95
C THR A 284 -45.31 15.71 35.61
N ILE A 285 -45.19 16.76 34.82
CA ILE A 285 -45.18 18.15 35.30
C ILE A 285 -46.55 18.78 34.98
N ASN A 286 -47.28 19.16 35.96
CA ASN A 286 -48.64 19.72 35.82
C ASN A 286 -49.59 18.85 34.94
N GLY A 287 -49.50 17.56 35.09
CA GLY A 287 -50.36 16.61 34.34
C GLY A 287 -49.95 16.38 32.89
N VAL A 288 -48.87 17.01 32.44
CA VAL A 288 -48.36 16.86 31.09
C VAL A 288 -47.00 16.16 31.13
N LEU A 289 -46.81 15.14 30.31
CA LEU A 289 -45.50 14.54 30.12
C LEU A 289 -44.63 15.53 29.35
N PRO A 290 -43.42 15.88 29.85
CA PRO A 290 -42.50 16.70 29.09
C PRO A 290 -42.21 16.10 27.73
N LEU A 291 -41.96 16.95 26.74
CA LEU A 291 -41.59 16.51 25.40
C LEU A 291 -40.39 15.58 25.46
N GLY A 292 -40.45 14.41 24.86
CA GLY A 292 -39.42 13.39 24.95
C GLY A 292 -39.41 12.50 26.18
N SER A 293 -40.46 12.62 27.06
CA SER A 293 -40.58 11.92 28.36
C SER A 293 -41.22 10.53 28.26
N GLN A 294 -41.34 9.94 27.09
CA GLN A 294 -41.72 8.54 26.98
C GLN A 294 -40.64 7.70 27.67
N ASN A 295 -41.08 6.76 28.53
CA ASN A 295 -40.16 5.85 29.20
C ASN A 295 -39.18 5.25 28.20
N PRO A 296 -37.90 5.65 28.25
CA PRO A 296 -36.96 5.03 27.36
C PRO A 296 -36.92 3.56 27.72
N LYS A 297 -37.15 2.71 26.74
CA LYS A 297 -37.01 1.25 26.96
C LYS A 297 -35.59 1.06 27.43
N THR A 298 -35.40 0.49 28.63
CA THR A 298 -34.09 0.20 29.23
C THR A 298 -33.14 -0.51 28.30
N GLN A 299 -33.65 -1.19 27.29
CA GLN A 299 -32.93 -1.85 26.23
C GLN A 299 -32.21 -0.87 25.27
N LEU A 300 -32.70 0.37 25.14
CA LEU A 300 -32.15 1.37 24.22
C LEU A 300 -31.24 2.39 24.93
N ASN A 301 -31.45 2.58 26.22
CA ASN A 301 -30.62 3.53 26.98
C ASN A 301 -29.20 3.06 27.14
N ALA A 302 -28.25 3.95 26.81
CA ALA A 302 -26.81 3.72 26.88
C ALA A 302 -26.31 2.52 26.04
N ARG A 303 -27.11 2.06 25.07
CA ARG A 303 -26.73 0.97 24.17
C ARG A 303 -26.56 1.48 22.73
N ALA A 304 -25.57 0.93 22.04
CA ALA A 304 -25.39 1.15 20.62
C ALA A 304 -26.34 0.26 19.81
N CYS A 305 -26.76 0.73 18.64
CA CYS A 305 -27.60 -0.03 17.71
C CYS A 305 -27.04 -1.43 17.43
N LEU A 306 -25.73 -1.53 17.34
CA LEU A 306 -24.99 -2.78 17.10
C LEU A 306 -25.11 -3.82 18.23
N ASN A 307 -25.65 -3.46 19.41
CA ASN A 307 -25.92 -4.46 20.45
C ASN A 307 -27.05 -5.40 20.07
N CYS A 308 -27.94 -4.96 19.17
CA CYS A 308 -29.04 -5.75 18.64
C CYS A 308 -28.92 -5.99 17.15
N HIS A 309 -28.49 -4.98 16.38
CA HIS A 309 -28.35 -5.04 14.92
C HIS A 309 -26.90 -5.35 14.54
N VAL A 310 -26.45 -6.57 14.79
CA VAL A 310 -25.02 -6.96 14.59
C VAL A 310 -24.67 -7.26 13.14
N MET A 311 -25.68 -7.56 12.30
CA MET A 311 -25.50 -7.99 10.91
C MET A 311 -25.69 -6.85 9.92
N VAL A 312 -25.20 -5.66 10.24
CA VAL A 312 -25.41 -4.44 9.44
C VAL A 312 -24.83 -4.50 8.02
N HIS A 313 -23.91 -5.42 7.73
CA HIS A 313 -23.35 -5.59 6.39
C HIS A 313 -24.24 -6.46 5.49
N GLY A 314 -25.23 -7.14 6.06
CA GLY A 314 -26.13 -8.05 5.39
C GLY A 314 -26.41 -9.28 6.25
N SER A 315 -27.58 -9.89 6.08
CA SER A 315 -28.02 -11.04 6.88
C SER A 315 -28.62 -12.12 5.99
N ASN A 316 -28.37 -13.37 6.38
CA ASN A 316 -29.03 -14.55 5.82
C ASN A 316 -30.08 -15.15 6.80
N ASP A 317 -30.43 -14.44 7.88
CA ASP A 317 -31.42 -14.88 8.84
C ASP A 317 -32.82 -14.87 8.20
N PRO A 318 -33.57 -15.99 8.18
CA PRO A 318 -34.88 -16.05 7.60
C PRO A 318 -35.94 -15.20 8.34
N ALA A 319 -35.63 -14.73 9.55
CA ALA A 319 -36.54 -13.87 10.34
C ALA A 319 -36.74 -12.47 9.79
N GLY A 320 -35.96 -12.06 8.75
CA GLY A 320 -36.17 -10.83 8.02
C GLY A 320 -35.03 -9.80 8.13
N ALA A 321 -35.22 -8.66 7.47
CA ALA A 321 -34.26 -7.61 7.27
C ALA A 321 -33.94 -6.73 8.51
N LYS A 322 -34.09 -7.28 9.71
CA LYS A 322 -33.77 -6.53 10.94
C LYS A 322 -32.29 -6.54 11.30
N PHE A 323 -31.47 -7.26 10.58
CA PHE A 323 -30.00 -7.38 10.79
C PHE A 323 -29.61 -7.77 12.23
N GLN A 324 -30.47 -8.53 12.93
CA GLN A 324 -30.23 -8.88 14.33
C GLN A 324 -29.35 -10.12 14.49
N ARG A 325 -29.45 -11.08 13.60
CA ARG A 325 -28.56 -12.26 13.43
C ARG A 325 -28.85 -12.95 12.11
#